data_eb748e2a1789b50b2cc75bac4f6a067c
#
_entry.id   eb748e2a1789b50b2cc75bac4f6a067c
#
_cell.length_a   1.000
_cell.length_b   1.000
_cell.length_c   1.000
_cell.angle_alpha   90.00
_cell.angle_beta   90.00
_cell.angle_gamma   90.00
#
_symmetry.space_group_name_H-M   'P 1'
#
loop_
_entity.id
_entity.type
_entity.pdbx_description
1 polymer ?
#
loop_
_entity_poly.entity_id
_entity_poly.type
_entity_poly.pdbx_seq_one_letter_code
_entity_poly.pdbx_strand_id
1 'polypeptide(L)'
;MIKPSETSDILQQQLDNVDLKAEFEEIGTVLEVGDGVANVFGLDNVTSGELIEFENGVRGVAMNLEEDQVGVVLLNLGDRVKENFTAKRTGHIASIHVGEGLLGRVIDTLGEPIDGAGPITGDLLELPLERKAPGVIYPVSYTHLRAHETLM
;
A
#
# COMPACT_ATOMS: atom_id res chain seq x y z
N MET A 1 5.72 -18.58 47.38
CA MET A 1 4.32 -19.05 47.26
C MET A 1 3.56 -17.99 46.48
N ILE A 2 3.38 -18.19 45.19
CA ILE A 2 2.69 -17.21 44.32
C ILE A 2 1.20 -17.33 44.62
N LYS A 3 0.53 -16.21 44.90
CA LYS A 3 -0.91 -16.21 45.19
C LYS A 3 -1.70 -16.48 43.93
N PRO A 4 -2.80 -17.29 43.96
CA PRO A 4 -3.60 -17.63 42.78
C PRO A 4 -4.18 -16.44 42.01
N SER A 5 -4.32 -15.28 42.64
CA SER A 5 -4.80 -14.03 42.01
C SER A 5 -3.77 -13.39 41.07
N GLU A 6 -2.47 -13.48 41.38
CA GLU A 6 -1.40 -12.90 40.55
C GLU A 6 -1.21 -13.67 39.25
N THR A 7 -1.47 -14.99 39.27
CA THR A 7 -1.39 -15.83 38.08
C THR A 7 -2.54 -15.56 37.11
N SER A 8 -3.73 -15.21 37.62
CA SER A 8 -4.89 -14.85 36.80
C SER A 8 -4.68 -13.50 36.11
N ASP A 9 -4.10 -12.53 36.82
CA ASP A 9 -3.85 -11.19 36.26
C ASP A 9 -2.77 -11.23 35.17
N ILE A 10 -1.73 -12.04 35.35
CA ILE A 10 -0.67 -12.23 34.33
C ILE A 10 -1.24 -12.97 33.09
N LEU A 11 -2.10 -13.97 33.30
CA LEU A 11 -2.74 -14.66 32.19
C LEU A 11 -3.73 -13.79 31.41
N GLN A 12 -4.50 -12.94 32.12
CA GLN A 12 -5.36 -11.96 31.46
C GLN A 12 -4.57 -10.92 30.67
N GLN A 13 -3.48 -10.40 31.21
CA GLN A 13 -2.59 -9.49 30.49
C GLN A 13 -1.92 -10.14 29.28
N GLN A 14 -1.61 -11.42 29.34
CA GLN A 14 -1.07 -12.15 28.18
C GLN A 14 -2.14 -12.45 27.13
N LEU A 15 -3.39 -12.74 27.54
CA LEU A 15 -4.52 -12.92 26.64
C LEU A 15 -4.90 -11.62 25.94
N ASP A 16 -4.97 -10.51 26.64
CA ASP A 16 -5.23 -9.17 26.04
C ASP A 16 -4.12 -8.75 25.05
N ASN A 17 -2.89 -9.19 25.26
CA ASN A 17 -1.78 -8.95 24.32
C ASN A 17 -1.78 -9.93 23.13
N VAL A 18 -2.43 -11.08 23.24
CA VAL A 18 -2.54 -12.07 22.16
C VAL A 18 -3.69 -11.74 21.22
N ASP A 19 -4.82 -11.24 21.75
CA ASP A 19 -5.96 -10.83 20.92
C ASP A 19 -5.68 -9.59 20.02
N LEU A 20 -4.64 -8.82 20.33
CA LEU A 20 -4.25 -7.65 19.52
C LEU A 20 -3.30 -7.97 18.36
N LYS A 21 -2.88 -9.22 18.15
CA LYS A 21 -1.91 -9.61 17.11
C LYS A 21 -2.20 -10.93 16.41
N ALA A 22 -3.39 -11.44 16.46
CA ALA A 22 -3.82 -12.39 15.45
C ALA A 22 -4.30 -11.58 14.21
N GLU A 23 -3.44 -10.77 13.63
CA GLU A 23 -3.54 -10.46 12.21
C GLU A 23 -3.37 -11.82 11.51
N PHE A 24 -4.48 -12.42 11.14
CA PHE A 24 -4.46 -13.53 10.19
C PHE A 24 -3.84 -12.95 8.92
N GLU A 25 -2.54 -13.19 8.74
CA GLU A 25 -1.88 -12.91 7.47
C GLU A 25 -2.58 -13.76 6.42
N GLU A 26 -3.50 -13.17 5.70
CA GLU A 26 -4.17 -13.82 4.60
C GLU A 26 -3.16 -13.99 3.47
N ILE A 27 -2.92 -15.23 3.10
CA ILE A 27 -1.90 -15.61 2.14
C ILE A 27 -2.58 -16.18 0.91
N GLY A 28 -2.29 -15.58 -0.23
CA GLY A 28 -2.73 -16.06 -1.54
C GLY A 28 -1.57 -16.70 -2.34
N THR A 29 -1.92 -17.35 -3.42
CA THR A 29 -0.99 -17.94 -4.36
C THR A 29 -1.16 -17.32 -5.74
N VAL A 30 -0.05 -16.94 -6.37
CA VAL A 30 -0.04 -16.40 -7.73
C VAL A 30 -0.38 -17.51 -8.72
N LEU A 31 -1.45 -17.33 -9.49
CA LEU A 31 -1.86 -18.26 -10.53
C LEU A 31 -1.16 -17.97 -11.86
N GLU A 32 -1.15 -16.70 -12.24
CA GLU A 32 -0.65 -16.24 -13.52
C GLU A 32 -0.01 -14.86 -13.38
N VAL A 33 1.03 -14.59 -14.15
CA VAL A 33 1.67 -13.27 -14.23
C VAL A 33 1.88 -12.89 -15.68
N GLY A 34 1.44 -11.71 -16.06
CA GLY A 34 1.64 -11.17 -17.39
C GLY A 34 1.47 -9.66 -17.43
N ASP A 35 2.24 -8.98 -18.26
CA ASP A 35 2.12 -7.54 -18.55
C ASP A 35 2.09 -6.63 -17.31
N GLY A 36 2.81 -7.02 -16.25
CA GLY A 36 2.83 -6.24 -14.99
C GLY A 36 1.64 -6.46 -14.07
N VAL A 37 0.79 -7.45 -14.35
CA VAL A 37 -0.34 -7.87 -13.53
C VAL A 37 -0.14 -9.31 -13.06
N ALA A 38 -0.44 -9.56 -11.79
CA ALA A 38 -0.47 -10.90 -11.21
C ALA A 38 -1.90 -11.24 -10.77
N ASN A 39 -2.39 -12.41 -11.18
CA ASN A 39 -3.64 -12.97 -10.70
C ASN A 39 -3.36 -13.85 -9.48
N VAL A 40 -3.94 -13.51 -8.35
CA VAL A 40 -3.71 -14.17 -7.05
C VAL A 40 -4.99 -14.82 -6.57
N PHE A 41 -4.90 -16.07 -6.16
CA PHE A 41 -5.99 -16.85 -5.56
C PHE A 41 -5.86 -16.89 -4.04
N GLY A 42 -6.99 -16.86 -3.32
CA GLY A 42 -7.03 -17.05 -1.86
C GLY A 42 -6.86 -15.78 -1.03
N LEU A 43 -7.14 -14.60 -1.62
CA LEU A 43 -7.20 -13.31 -0.92
C LEU A 43 -8.66 -12.84 -0.83
N ASP A 44 -9.48 -13.55 -0.05
CA ASP A 44 -10.95 -13.37 -0.04
C ASP A 44 -11.41 -12.05 0.59
N ASN A 45 -10.63 -11.50 1.53
CA ASN A 45 -10.98 -10.29 2.27
C ASN A 45 -10.21 -9.04 1.83
N VAL A 46 -9.47 -9.11 0.71
CA VAL A 46 -8.71 -7.98 0.21
C VAL A 46 -9.65 -6.87 -0.27
N THR A 47 -9.22 -5.63 -0.07
CA THR A 47 -9.95 -4.45 -0.56
C THR A 47 -9.28 -3.85 -1.79
N SER A 48 -10.08 -3.23 -2.67
CA SER A 48 -9.53 -2.51 -3.82
C SER A 48 -8.62 -1.37 -3.35
N GLY A 49 -7.45 -1.24 -3.97
CA GLY A 49 -6.42 -0.29 -3.58
C GLY A 49 -5.51 -0.77 -2.46
N GLU A 50 -5.69 -1.98 -1.94
CA GLU A 50 -4.84 -2.54 -0.89
C GLU A 50 -3.47 -2.97 -1.43
N LEU A 51 -2.44 -2.73 -0.64
CA LEU A 51 -1.07 -3.11 -0.95
C LEU A 51 -0.87 -4.60 -0.65
N ILE A 52 -0.36 -5.33 -1.62
CA ILE A 52 -0.02 -6.76 -1.53
C ILE A 52 1.49 -6.91 -1.63
N GLU A 53 2.07 -7.72 -0.76
CA GLU A 53 3.49 -8.04 -0.76
C GLU A 53 3.74 -9.47 -1.22
N PHE A 54 4.63 -9.64 -2.20
CA PHE A 54 5.02 -10.94 -2.72
C PHE A 54 6.28 -11.47 -2.01
N GLU A 55 6.44 -12.78 -2.00
CA GLU A 55 7.54 -13.51 -1.34
C GLU A 55 8.94 -12.93 -1.62
N ASN A 56 9.15 -12.36 -2.80
CA ASN A 56 10.42 -11.78 -3.23
C ASN A 56 10.57 -10.28 -2.89
N GLY A 57 9.67 -9.71 -2.09
CA GLY A 57 9.68 -8.29 -1.72
C GLY A 57 9.13 -7.35 -2.81
N VAL A 58 8.59 -7.88 -3.91
CA VAL A 58 7.84 -7.08 -4.87
C VAL A 58 6.51 -6.69 -4.25
N ARG A 59 6.07 -5.46 -4.50
CA ARG A 59 4.79 -4.94 -4.03
C ARG A 59 3.87 -4.66 -5.21
N GLY A 60 2.59 -4.86 -4.98
CA GLY A 60 1.55 -4.56 -5.94
C GLY A 60 0.31 -4.01 -5.26
N VAL A 61 -0.61 -3.49 -6.07
CA VAL A 61 -1.90 -2.96 -5.62
C VAL A 61 -3.03 -3.82 -6.16
N ALA A 62 -3.94 -4.25 -5.28
CA ALA A 62 -5.14 -4.97 -5.66
C ALA A 62 -6.11 -4.01 -6.37
N MET A 63 -6.38 -4.27 -7.65
CA MET A 63 -7.24 -3.40 -8.47
C MET A 63 -8.52 -4.09 -8.92
N ASN A 64 -8.43 -5.35 -9.32
CA ASN A 64 -9.56 -6.11 -9.81
C ASN A 64 -9.90 -7.23 -8.83
N LEU A 65 -11.09 -7.17 -8.25
CA LEU A 65 -11.59 -8.16 -7.31
C LEU A 65 -12.63 -9.00 -8.01
N GLU A 66 -12.28 -10.25 -8.29
CA GLU A 66 -13.18 -11.27 -8.83
C GLU A 66 -13.60 -12.25 -7.73
N GLU A 67 -14.54 -13.12 -8.02
CA GLU A 67 -15.12 -14.03 -7.02
C GLU A 67 -14.08 -15.01 -6.44
N ASP A 68 -13.15 -15.49 -7.27
CA ASP A 68 -12.15 -16.49 -6.89
C ASP A 68 -10.69 -15.97 -6.98
N GLN A 69 -10.47 -14.81 -7.54
CA GLN A 69 -9.13 -14.28 -7.79
C GLN A 69 -9.06 -12.77 -7.69
N VAL A 70 -7.86 -12.27 -7.42
CA VAL A 70 -7.56 -10.85 -7.30
C VAL A 70 -6.50 -10.47 -8.30
N GLY A 71 -6.82 -9.50 -9.16
CA GLY A 71 -5.86 -8.89 -10.08
C GLY A 71 -5.03 -7.83 -9.36
N VAL A 72 -3.73 -8.07 -9.25
CA VAL A 72 -2.76 -7.21 -8.56
C VAL A 72 -1.84 -6.57 -9.59
N VAL A 73 -1.81 -5.24 -9.64
CA VAL A 73 -0.87 -4.48 -10.49
C VAL A 73 0.46 -4.36 -9.76
N LEU A 74 1.54 -4.81 -10.40
CA LEU A 74 2.88 -4.80 -9.82
C LEU A 74 3.50 -3.42 -9.92
N LEU A 75 3.97 -2.85 -8.81
CA LEU A 75 4.49 -1.48 -8.74
C LEU A 75 5.98 -1.37 -9.07
N ASN A 76 6.75 -2.43 -8.82
CA ASN A 76 8.17 -2.46 -9.09
C ASN A 76 8.56 -3.81 -9.71
N LEU A 77 9.59 -3.82 -10.55
CA LEU A 77 10.25 -4.99 -11.15
C LEU A 77 9.37 -6.27 -11.23
N GLY A 78 8.18 -6.12 -11.82
CA GLY A 78 7.18 -7.20 -11.94
C GLY A 78 7.70 -8.48 -12.60
N ASP A 79 8.75 -8.38 -13.42
CA ASP A 79 9.41 -9.52 -14.06
C ASP A 79 9.98 -10.55 -13.08
N ARG A 80 10.05 -10.21 -11.80
CA ARG A 80 10.57 -11.10 -10.75
C ARG A 80 9.49 -11.94 -10.08
N VAL A 81 8.22 -11.61 -10.25
CA VAL A 81 7.11 -12.43 -9.74
C VAL A 81 6.86 -13.58 -10.70
N LYS A 82 6.65 -14.76 -10.16
CA LYS A 82 6.39 -15.99 -10.93
C LYS A 82 5.12 -16.66 -10.42
N GLU A 83 4.59 -17.54 -11.24
CA GLU A 83 3.52 -18.43 -10.86
C GLU A 83 3.90 -19.27 -9.63
N ASN A 84 2.93 -19.56 -8.80
CA ASN A 84 3.04 -20.26 -7.51
C ASN A 84 3.80 -19.48 -6.42
N PHE A 85 4.13 -18.20 -6.62
CA PHE A 85 4.66 -17.37 -5.55
C PHE A 85 3.56 -17.07 -4.52
N THR A 86 4.02 -16.88 -3.28
CA THR A 86 3.16 -16.47 -2.19
C THR A 86 2.94 -14.96 -2.23
N ALA A 87 1.69 -14.55 -2.11
CA ALA A 87 1.28 -13.16 -1.97
C ALA A 87 0.65 -12.95 -0.59
N LYS A 88 1.09 -11.95 0.14
CA LYS A 88 0.59 -11.60 1.47
C LYS A 88 -0.19 -10.29 1.42
N ARG A 89 -1.32 -10.29 2.09
CA ARG A 89 -2.10 -9.10 2.34
C ARG A 89 -1.42 -8.24 3.40
N THR A 90 -1.32 -6.93 3.19
CA THR A 90 -0.76 -5.99 4.17
C THR A 90 -1.80 -5.32 5.05
N GLY A 91 -3.08 -5.33 4.64
CA GLY A 91 -4.15 -4.63 5.34
C GLY A 91 -4.11 -3.10 5.19
N HIS A 92 -3.17 -2.57 4.42
CA HIS A 92 -3.00 -1.13 4.20
C HIS A 92 -3.34 -0.75 2.78
N ILE A 93 -4.07 0.35 2.61
CA ILE A 93 -4.31 0.95 1.29
C ILE A 93 -2.99 1.54 0.78
N ALA A 94 -2.71 1.32 -0.50
CA ALA A 94 -1.52 1.88 -1.13
C ALA A 94 -1.49 3.39 -0.98
N SER A 95 -0.49 3.90 -0.27
CA SER A 95 -0.34 5.29 0.10
C SER A 95 1.09 5.77 -0.17
N ILE A 96 1.26 7.08 -0.25
CA ILE A 96 2.54 7.73 -0.48
C ILE A 96 2.70 8.90 0.49
N HIS A 97 3.91 9.11 0.97
CA HIS A 97 4.25 10.26 1.77
C HIS A 97 4.47 11.47 0.87
N VAL A 98 3.78 12.57 1.14
CA VAL A 98 3.87 13.82 0.39
C VAL A 98 4.19 14.99 1.31
N GLY A 99 4.98 15.93 0.83
CA GLY A 99 5.37 17.12 1.61
C GLY A 99 6.40 17.97 0.87
N GLU A 100 6.76 19.10 1.47
CA GLU A 100 7.74 20.01 0.88
C GLU A 100 9.13 19.37 0.71
N GLY A 101 9.46 18.38 1.55
CA GLY A 101 10.72 17.63 1.43
C GLY A 101 10.87 16.81 0.13
N LEU A 102 9.80 16.64 -0.64
CA LEU A 102 9.83 15.97 -1.95
C LEU A 102 10.20 16.91 -3.10
N LEU A 103 10.20 18.23 -2.89
CA LEU A 103 10.49 19.19 -3.94
C LEU A 103 11.92 19.01 -4.45
N GLY A 104 12.04 18.75 -5.75
CA GLY A 104 13.34 18.51 -6.40
C GLY A 104 13.92 17.10 -6.19
N ARG A 105 13.16 16.18 -5.58
CA ARG A 105 13.54 14.77 -5.38
C ARG A 105 12.94 13.88 -6.45
N VAL A 106 13.60 12.77 -6.73
CA VAL A 106 13.08 11.69 -7.58
C VAL A 106 12.77 10.50 -6.70
N ILE A 107 11.51 10.06 -6.74
CA ILE A 107 11.00 8.95 -5.94
C ILE A 107 10.42 7.86 -6.85
N ASP A 108 10.35 6.65 -6.34
CA ASP A 108 9.66 5.54 -6.99
C ASP A 108 8.14 5.58 -6.74
N THR A 109 7.42 4.58 -7.22
CA THR A 109 5.97 4.44 -7.04
C THR A 109 5.53 4.22 -5.59
N LEU A 110 6.45 3.85 -4.71
CA LEU A 110 6.22 3.63 -3.28
C LEU A 110 6.64 4.84 -2.42
N GLY A 111 7.16 5.90 -3.07
CA GLY A 111 7.64 7.10 -2.37
C GLY A 111 9.07 6.99 -1.85
N GLU A 112 9.81 5.94 -2.21
CA GLU A 112 11.21 5.80 -1.83
C GLU A 112 12.12 6.64 -2.75
N PRO A 113 13.12 7.37 -2.21
CA PRO A 113 14.00 8.18 -3.02
C PRO A 113 14.96 7.33 -3.85
N ILE A 114 15.01 7.56 -5.16
CA ILE A 114 15.90 6.88 -6.10
C ILE A 114 16.99 7.78 -6.67
N ASP A 115 17.07 9.04 -6.22
CA ASP A 115 18.00 10.06 -6.69
C ASP A 115 19.39 10.00 -6.02
N GLY A 116 19.59 9.10 -5.05
CA GLY A 116 20.84 8.99 -4.31
C GLY A 116 21.13 10.14 -3.33
N ALA A 117 20.20 11.06 -3.12
CA ALA A 117 20.37 12.20 -2.22
C ALA A 117 20.04 11.92 -0.74
N GLY A 118 19.86 10.63 -0.39
CA GLY A 118 19.53 10.20 0.97
C GLY A 118 18.04 10.24 1.31
N PRO A 119 17.67 9.98 2.55
CA PRO A 119 16.28 9.92 2.98
C PRO A 119 15.58 11.27 2.85
N ILE A 120 14.27 11.22 2.64
CA ILE A 120 13.43 12.42 2.58
C ILE A 120 13.22 12.92 4.00
N THR A 121 13.50 14.21 4.23
CA THR A 121 13.35 14.87 5.53
C THR A 121 12.31 15.97 5.43
N GLY A 122 11.58 16.22 6.53
CA GLY A 122 10.56 17.27 6.61
C GLY A 122 9.22 16.72 7.09
N ASP A 123 8.24 17.61 7.16
CA ASP A 123 6.87 17.23 7.49
C ASP A 123 6.24 16.51 6.29
N LEU A 124 6.02 15.21 6.45
CA LEU A 124 5.42 14.35 5.45
C LEU A 124 4.03 13.93 5.90
N LEU A 125 3.07 14.02 5.00
CA LEU A 125 1.70 13.55 5.15
C LEU A 125 1.53 12.28 4.32
N GLU A 126 0.98 11.24 4.92
CA GLU A 126 0.60 10.03 4.20
C GLU A 126 -0.73 10.24 3.50
N LEU A 127 -0.76 10.04 2.20
CA LEU A 127 -1.95 10.18 1.38
C LEU A 127 -2.14 8.93 0.50
N PRO A 128 -3.38 8.41 0.40
CA PRO A 128 -3.67 7.28 -0.49
C PRO A 128 -3.39 7.66 -1.94
N LEU A 129 -2.87 6.70 -2.71
CA LEU A 129 -2.59 6.88 -4.14
C LEU A 129 -3.87 7.18 -4.92
N GLU A 130 -4.95 6.46 -4.61
CA GLU A 130 -6.25 6.73 -5.18
C GLU A 130 -6.99 7.79 -4.37
N ARG A 131 -7.16 8.97 -4.96
CA ARG A 131 -7.92 10.07 -4.36
C ARG A 131 -8.97 10.60 -5.31
N LYS A 132 -10.12 10.94 -4.74
CA LYS A 132 -11.12 11.69 -5.49
C LYS A 132 -10.53 13.04 -5.92
N ALA A 133 -10.60 13.33 -7.22
CA ALA A 133 -10.14 14.61 -7.74
C ALA A 133 -10.84 15.77 -7.01
N PRO A 134 -10.13 16.86 -6.71
CA PRO A 134 -10.76 18.05 -6.13
C PRO A 134 -11.87 18.56 -7.08
N GLY A 135 -13.05 18.84 -6.52
CA GLY A 135 -14.18 19.33 -7.30
C GLY A 135 -13.89 20.69 -7.93
N VAL A 136 -14.69 21.06 -8.92
CA VAL A 136 -14.60 22.31 -9.71
C VAL A 136 -14.64 23.58 -8.83
N ILE A 137 -15.08 23.47 -7.58
CA ILE A 137 -15.21 24.58 -6.63
C ILE A 137 -13.84 25.02 -6.04
N TYR A 138 -12.82 24.17 -6.10
CA TYR A 138 -11.47 24.61 -5.75
C TYR A 138 -10.84 25.28 -6.97
N PRO A 139 -10.64 26.63 -6.95
CA PRO A 139 -10.04 27.32 -8.06
C PRO A 139 -8.61 26.84 -8.24
N VAL A 140 -8.44 25.97 -9.22
CA VAL A 140 -7.10 25.56 -9.63
C VAL A 140 -6.51 26.75 -10.35
N SER A 141 -5.37 27.23 -9.90
CA SER A 141 -4.67 28.39 -10.49
C SER A 141 -4.32 28.21 -11.97
N TYR A 142 -4.52 27.02 -12.52
CA TYR A 142 -4.33 26.70 -13.94
C TYR A 142 -5.31 27.41 -14.89
N THR A 143 -6.49 27.83 -14.41
CA THR A 143 -7.43 28.59 -15.25
C THR A 143 -6.90 29.98 -15.58
N HIS A 144 -6.08 30.55 -14.72
CA HIS A 144 -5.46 31.85 -14.98
C HIS A 144 -4.27 31.77 -15.94
N LEU A 145 -3.50 30.69 -15.93
CA LEU A 145 -2.39 30.49 -16.86
C LEU A 145 -2.87 30.31 -18.30
N ARG A 146 -3.97 29.58 -18.53
CA ARG A 146 -4.55 29.41 -19.87
C ARG A 146 -5.20 30.68 -20.43
N ALA A 147 -5.76 31.52 -19.58
CA ALA A 147 -6.36 32.79 -20.02
C ALA A 147 -5.26 33.80 -20.50
N HIS A 148 -4.05 33.71 -20.00
CA HIS A 148 -2.94 34.54 -20.45
C HIS A 148 -2.31 34.08 -21.78
N GLU A 149 -2.33 32.79 -22.07
CA GLU A 149 -1.80 32.27 -23.34
C GLU A 149 -2.72 32.55 -24.55
N THR A 150 -3.99 32.82 -24.32
CA THR A 150 -4.96 33.10 -25.41
C THR A 150 -4.98 34.58 -25.81
N LEU A 151 -4.26 35.45 -25.13
CA LEU A 151 -4.20 36.89 -25.43
C LEU A 151 -2.91 37.36 -26.16
N MET A 152 -2.09 36.39 -26.52
CA MET A 152 -0.97 36.56 -27.41
C MET A 152 -1.22 35.81 -28.73
#